data_54be64fdaae297a2ffa1afceb0ac9a73
#
_entry.id   54be64fdaae297a2ffa1afceb0ac9a73
#
_cell.length_a   1.000
_cell.length_b   1.000
_cell.length_c   1.000
_cell.angle_alpha   90.00
_cell.angle_beta   90.00
_cell.angle_gamma   90.00
#
_symmetry.space_group_name_H-M   'P 1'
#
loop_
_entity.id
_entity.type
_entity.pdbx_description
1 polymer ?
#
loop_
_entity_poly.entity_id
_entity_poly.type
_entity_poly.pdbx_seq_one_letter_code
_entity_poly.pdbx_strand_id
1 'polypeptide(L)'
;MRIGFLFNHHGGHQVAHALPVAFELQRQNPEAEVSILVSEGCEAEVRRLAAVQAVRNAIPEIIRLRPPSALASAANRATGRAIPADIVSVLHRNLDRFRKLDALVVPEKTSLLLKSLFGLKSLRLVHTRHGAGDRAIGFDKASGKFDLVLLSGEKIRDRLAQAELLKEDGHAIVGYPKFDLPPRSAGPRLFPKDRPTVVYNPHPSPALSSWYAMGPQILDWFAKDDRYNLIFAPHIMLFKKRLTASLSPFALGWNYGPRPDHYEHDHMLIDTGSAASLDMTYTDAADIYIGDASSQVYEFIRRPRPCIFLNPRRIAWQGNPDFAHWRAGTVVETMDELAAALAEVPRLSAAMHDRQEDMFRYSFDLQERPSSERAAEAILSYMARQ
;
A
#
# COMPACT_ATOMS: atom_id res chain seq x y z
N MET A 1 -13.93 2.04 26.96
CA MET A 1 -12.71 2.31 26.17
C MET A 1 -13.12 2.83 24.81
N ARG A 2 -12.55 3.99 24.38
CA ARG A 2 -12.89 4.66 23.12
C ARG A 2 -11.73 4.59 22.17
N ILE A 3 -11.90 3.87 21.06
CA ILE A 3 -10.85 3.63 20.05
C ILE A 3 -11.29 4.18 18.70
N GLY A 4 -10.49 5.10 18.15
CA GLY A 4 -10.70 5.65 16.82
C GLY A 4 -9.81 4.96 15.77
N PHE A 5 -10.35 4.76 14.56
CA PHE A 5 -9.58 4.37 13.38
C PHE A 5 -9.56 5.56 12.41
N LEU A 6 -8.39 6.10 12.13
CA LEU A 6 -8.27 7.34 11.34
C LEU A 6 -7.85 7.06 9.90
N PHE A 7 -8.67 7.50 8.98
CA PHE A 7 -8.39 7.52 7.54
C PHE A 7 -8.38 8.97 7.03
N ASN A 8 -7.22 9.61 7.11
CA ASN A 8 -7.01 11.00 6.73
C ASN A 8 -5.91 11.11 5.67
N HIS A 9 -6.23 10.68 4.45
CA HIS A 9 -5.29 10.65 3.33
C HIS A 9 -5.96 11.10 2.02
N HIS A 10 -5.17 11.42 1.01
CA HIS A 10 -5.66 11.84 -0.31
C HIS A 10 -6.19 10.69 -1.19
N GLY A 11 -6.10 9.45 -0.74
CA GLY A 11 -6.57 8.28 -1.49
C GLY A 11 -6.84 7.10 -0.58
N GLY A 12 -7.75 6.22 -1.00
CA GLY A 12 -8.24 5.09 -0.22
C GLY A 12 -7.28 3.91 -0.07
N HIS A 13 -6.09 3.94 -0.68
CA HIS A 13 -5.16 2.80 -0.72
C HIS A 13 -4.70 2.28 0.65
N GLN A 14 -4.84 3.09 1.70
CA GLN A 14 -4.45 2.69 3.06
C GLN A 14 -5.61 2.10 3.87
N VAL A 15 -6.86 2.26 3.42
CA VAL A 15 -8.07 1.86 4.17
C VAL A 15 -8.10 0.36 4.43
N ALA A 16 -7.77 -0.44 3.41
CA ALA A 16 -7.78 -1.90 3.49
C ALA A 16 -6.84 -2.49 4.55
N HIS A 17 -5.82 -1.73 4.98
CA HIS A 17 -4.83 -2.20 5.97
C HIS A 17 -5.29 -2.08 7.42
N ALA A 18 -6.28 -1.25 7.72
CA ALA A 18 -6.73 -1.00 9.09
C ALA A 18 -8.23 -1.21 9.28
N LEU A 19 -9.05 -1.03 8.24
CA LEU A 19 -10.50 -1.11 8.35
C LEU A 19 -10.99 -2.47 8.85
N PRO A 20 -10.49 -3.63 8.37
CA PRO A 20 -10.90 -4.94 8.89
C PRO A 20 -10.68 -5.08 10.41
N VAL A 21 -9.60 -4.47 10.91
CA VAL A 21 -9.28 -4.49 12.35
C VAL A 21 -10.33 -3.75 13.18
N ALA A 22 -10.90 -2.65 12.66
CA ALA A 22 -11.95 -1.90 13.35
C ALA A 22 -13.20 -2.77 13.59
N PHE A 23 -13.60 -3.54 12.59
CA PHE A 23 -14.75 -4.44 12.68
C PHE A 23 -14.49 -5.60 13.66
N GLU A 24 -13.30 -6.21 13.59
CA GLU A 24 -12.94 -7.28 14.50
C GLU A 24 -12.82 -6.81 15.95
N LEU A 25 -12.29 -5.60 16.16
CA LEU A 25 -12.18 -5.03 17.50
C LEU A 25 -13.57 -4.78 18.12
N GLN A 26 -14.53 -4.24 17.34
CA GLN A 26 -15.91 -4.08 17.80
C GLN A 26 -16.58 -5.43 18.09
N ARG A 27 -16.31 -6.46 17.28
CA ARG A 27 -16.83 -7.81 17.48
C ARG A 27 -16.27 -8.47 18.76
N GLN A 28 -14.96 -8.34 18.99
CA GLN A 28 -14.29 -8.95 20.16
C GLN A 28 -14.59 -8.23 21.46
N ASN A 29 -14.85 -6.93 21.41
CA ASN A 29 -15.20 -6.13 22.59
C ASN A 29 -16.39 -5.22 22.29
N PRO A 30 -17.63 -5.75 22.41
CA PRO A 30 -18.86 -4.98 22.17
C PRO A 30 -19.01 -3.74 23.07
N GLU A 31 -18.41 -3.76 24.26
CA GLU A 31 -18.43 -2.64 25.22
C GLU A 31 -17.46 -1.50 24.84
N ALA A 32 -16.57 -1.72 23.88
CA ALA A 32 -15.72 -0.66 23.38
C ALA A 32 -16.48 0.25 22.40
N GLU A 33 -16.31 1.54 22.55
CA GLU A 33 -16.78 2.53 21.58
C GLU A 33 -15.78 2.63 20.42
N VAL A 34 -16.00 1.85 19.35
CA VAL A 34 -15.15 1.90 18.15
C VAL A 34 -15.73 2.86 17.15
N SER A 35 -14.91 3.81 16.67
CA SER A 35 -15.32 4.78 15.66
C SER A 35 -14.34 4.84 14.50
N ILE A 36 -14.85 4.99 13.29
CA ILE A 36 -14.09 5.19 12.04
C ILE A 36 -14.14 6.66 11.68
N LEU A 37 -13.02 7.34 11.85
CA LEU A 37 -12.84 8.77 11.58
C LEU A 37 -12.30 8.94 10.17
N VAL A 38 -13.09 9.53 9.27
CA VAL A 38 -12.76 9.55 7.84
C VAL A 38 -12.78 10.97 7.27
N SER A 39 -11.71 11.31 6.51
CA SER A 39 -11.69 12.50 5.66
C SER A 39 -12.34 12.23 4.31
N GLU A 40 -12.74 13.29 3.60
CA GLU A 40 -13.42 13.22 2.32
C GLU A 40 -12.67 12.35 1.29
N GLY A 41 -11.33 12.43 1.25
CA GLY A 41 -10.51 11.67 0.30
C GLY A 41 -10.52 10.16 0.50
N CYS A 42 -10.94 9.67 1.67
CA CYS A 42 -11.00 8.24 1.99
C CYS A 42 -12.45 7.73 2.14
N GLU A 43 -13.45 8.61 2.19
CA GLU A 43 -14.82 8.25 2.57
C GLU A 43 -15.45 7.20 1.64
N ALA A 44 -15.29 7.35 0.33
CA ALA A 44 -15.86 6.42 -0.64
C ALA A 44 -15.32 5.00 -0.44
N GLU A 45 -14.01 4.86 -0.21
CA GLU A 45 -13.38 3.56 0.00
C GLU A 45 -13.73 2.95 1.35
N VAL A 46 -13.78 3.77 2.42
CA VAL A 46 -14.25 3.31 3.74
C VAL A 46 -15.66 2.75 3.63
N ARG A 47 -16.60 3.48 3.00
CA ARG A 47 -17.99 3.03 2.84
C ARG A 47 -18.09 1.76 1.99
N ARG A 48 -17.32 1.68 0.91
CA ARG A 48 -17.26 0.51 0.05
C ARG A 48 -16.82 -0.74 0.81
N LEU A 49 -15.71 -0.67 1.53
CA LEU A 49 -15.17 -1.79 2.30
C LEU A 49 -16.01 -2.10 3.53
N ALA A 50 -16.58 -1.08 4.18
CA ALA A 50 -17.49 -1.26 5.31
C ALA A 50 -18.75 -2.06 4.90
N ALA A 51 -19.32 -1.78 3.72
CA ALA A 51 -20.45 -2.54 3.20
C ALA A 51 -20.13 -4.03 3.01
N VAL A 52 -18.91 -4.36 2.59
CA VAL A 52 -18.44 -5.75 2.45
C VAL A 52 -18.27 -6.43 3.82
N GLN A 53 -17.77 -5.70 4.83
CA GLN A 53 -17.56 -6.21 6.17
C GLN A 53 -18.86 -6.33 6.99
N ALA A 54 -19.81 -5.44 6.77
CA ALA A 54 -21.09 -5.36 7.48
C ALA A 54 -21.94 -6.64 7.39
N VAL A 55 -21.74 -7.44 6.34
CA VAL A 55 -22.44 -8.73 6.17
C VAL A 55 -22.12 -9.72 7.32
N ARG A 56 -21.01 -9.55 8.01
CA ARG A 56 -20.51 -10.47 9.02
C ARG A 56 -20.40 -9.89 10.43
N ASN A 57 -20.38 -8.55 10.57
CA ASN A 57 -19.98 -7.88 11.81
C ASN A 57 -20.87 -6.68 12.14
N ALA A 58 -20.93 -6.30 13.43
CA ALA A 58 -21.45 -5.00 13.83
C ALA A 58 -20.64 -3.86 13.17
N ILE A 59 -21.31 -2.83 12.68
CA ILE A 59 -20.68 -1.71 11.97
C ILE A 59 -20.25 -0.67 13.02
N PRO A 60 -18.93 -0.39 13.17
CA PRO A 60 -18.47 0.74 13.94
C PRO A 60 -19.05 2.06 13.41
N GLU A 61 -19.24 3.05 14.28
CA GLU A 61 -19.73 4.36 13.86
C GLU A 61 -18.77 5.02 12.88
N ILE A 62 -19.26 5.42 11.68
CA ILE A 62 -18.47 6.14 10.68
C ILE A 62 -18.71 7.65 10.85
N ILE A 63 -17.68 8.36 11.29
CA ILE A 63 -17.71 9.79 11.57
C ILE A 63 -16.93 10.54 10.49
N ARG A 64 -17.61 11.35 9.71
CA ARG A 64 -16.96 12.27 8.78
C ARG A 64 -16.27 13.40 9.57
N LEU A 65 -14.98 13.61 9.27
CA LEU A 65 -14.18 14.69 9.84
C LEU A 65 -14.54 16.03 9.20
N ARG A 66 -14.41 17.11 9.98
CA ARG A 66 -14.49 18.46 9.44
C ARG A 66 -13.43 18.67 8.38
N PRO A 67 -13.77 19.22 7.21
CA PRO A 67 -12.83 19.39 6.10
C PRO A 67 -11.69 20.37 6.47
N PRO A 68 -10.61 20.42 5.69
CA PRO A 68 -9.53 21.38 5.90
C PRO A 68 -10.05 22.81 5.77
N SER A 69 -9.34 23.78 6.36
CA SER A 69 -9.67 25.19 6.16
C SER A 69 -9.42 25.61 4.70
N ALA A 70 -10.13 26.63 4.24
CA ALA A 70 -9.96 27.17 2.89
C ALA A 70 -8.51 27.59 2.62
N LEU A 71 -7.85 28.18 3.62
CA LEU A 71 -6.44 28.59 3.55
C LEU A 71 -5.51 27.38 3.38
N ALA A 72 -5.71 26.31 4.16
CA ALA A 72 -4.91 25.08 4.04
C ALA A 72 -5.12 24.43 2.67
N SER A 73 -6.35 24.40 2.17
CA SER A 73 -6.65 23.88 0.83
C SER A 73 -6.03 24.71 -0.28
N ALA A 74 -5.98 26.04 -0.13
CA ALA A 74 -5.31 26.95 -1.06
C ALA A 74 -3.79 26.73 -1.04
N ALA A 75 -3.18 26.66 0.15
CA ALA A 75 -1.75 26.38 0.32
C ALA A 75 -1.36 25.02 -0.27
N ASN A 76 -2.17 24.00 -0.06
CA ASN A 76 -1.96 22.67 -0.61
C ASN A 76 -2.00 22.66 -2.15
N ARG A 77 -2.92 23.42 -2.76
CA ARG A 77 -2.99 23.60 -4.23
C ARG A 77 -1.80 24.39 -4.73
N ALA A 78 -1.45 25.51 -4.11
CA ALA A 78 -0.34 26.37 -4.51
C ALA A 78 1.01 25.64 -4.47
N THR A 79 1.22 24.77 -3.49
CA THR A 79 2.44 23.97 -3.35
C THR A 79 2.40 22.66 -4.15
N GLY A 80 1.37 22.46 -4.98
CA GLY A 80 1.19 21.19 -5.70
C GLY A 80 1.16 19.97 -4.80
N ARG A 81 0.64 20.12 -3.56
CA ARG A 81 0.59 19.09 -2.50
C ARG A 81 1.97 18.65 -2.00
N ALA A 82 2.99 19.51 -2.13
CA ALA A 82 4.31 19.24 -1.54
C ALA A 82 4.26 19.32 0.01
N ILE A 83 3.42 20.21 0.54
CA ILE A 83 3.17 20.34 1.98
C ILE A 83 1.78 19.75 2.27
N PRO A 84 1.63 18.81 3.22
CA PRO A 84 0.34 18.18 3.55
C PRO A 84 -0.54 19.11 4.44
N ALA A 85 -0.70 20.37 4.02
CA ALA A 85 -1.37 21.40 4.82
C ALA A 85 -2.84 21.06 5.10
N ASP A 86 -3.53 20.46 4.15
CA ASP A 86 -4.91 20.00 4.30
C ASP A 86 -5.04 18.85 5.29
N ILE A 87 -4.14 17.84 5.24
CA ILE A 87 -4.13 16.74 6.20
C ILE A 87 -3.92 17.25 7.62
N VAL A 88 -2.94 18.16 7.82
CA VAL A 88 -2.65 18.77 9.12
C VAL A 88 -3.83 19.64 9.60
N SER A 89 -4.46 20.39 8.68
CA SER A 89 -5.64 21.19 9.00
C SER A 89 -6.83 20.34 9.43
N VAL A 90 -7.06 19.17 8.80
CA VAL A 90 -8.10 18.23 9.24
C VAL A 90 -7.83 17.76 10.67
N LEU A 91 -6.58 17.38 10.99
CA LEU A 91 -6.23 16.99 12.36
C LEU A 91 -6.54 18.12 13.34
N HIS A 92 -6.08 19.34 13.08
CA HIS A 92 -6.29 20.50 13.94
C HIS A 92 -7.79 20.80 14.17
N ARG A 93 -8.60 20.79 13.10
CA ARG A 93 -10.02 21.14 13.18
C ARG A 93 -10.90 20.10 13.89
N ASN A 94 -10.34 18.91 14.16
CA ASN A 94 -11.04 17.80 14.83
C ASN A 94 -10.40 17.40 16.16
N LEU A 95 -9.57 18.25 16.77
CA LEU A 95 -8.90 17.96 18.05
C LEU A 95 -9.89 17.65 19.18
N ASP A 96 -11.08 18.25 19.17
CA ASP A 96 -12.16 17.97 20.12
C ASP A 96 -12.64 16.51 20.07
N ARG A 97 -12.55 15.86 18.92
CA ARG A 97 -12.85 14.44 18.74
C ARG A 97 -11.71 13.56 19.24
N PHE A 98 -10.48 13.86 18.82
CA PHE A 98 -9.30 13.08 19.21
C PHE A 98 -9.02 13.11 20.72
N ARG A 99 -9.32 14.22 21.41
CA ARG A 99 -9.19 14.35 22.87
C ARG A 99 -10.10 13.41 23.67
N LYS A 100 -11.15 12.88 23.06
CA LYS A 100 -12.10 11.96 23.69
C LYS A 100 -11.67 10.50 23.58
N LEU A 101 -10.65 10.19 22.77
CA LEU A 101 -10.21 8.84 22.50
C LEU A 101 -9.11 8.40 23.48
N ASP A 102 -9.14 7.16 23.85
CA ASP A 102 -8.08 6.50 24.61
C ASP A 102 -6.97 6.03 23.67
N ALA A 103 -7.33 5.54 22.47
CA ALA A 103 -6.40 5.14 21.43
C ALA A 103 -6.86 5.57 20.03
N LEU A 104 -5.88 5.76 19.13
CA LEU A 104 -6.10 6.05 17.72
C LEU A 104 -5.25 5.12 16.85
N VAL A 105 -5.92 4.31 16.05
CA VAL A 105 -5.30 3.36 15.11
C VAL A 105 -5.15 4.03 13.76
N VAL A 106 -3.94 4.02 13.21
CA VAL A 106 -3.60 4.78 12.00
C VAL A 106 -2.68 3.98 11.06
N PRO A 107 -2.90 4.04 9.74
CA PRO A 107 -2.00 3.43 8.76
C PRO A 107 -0.85 4.34 8.33
N GLU A 108 -0.82 5.61 8.78
CA GLU A 108 0.11 6.63 8.33
C GLU A 108 0.80 7.37 9.49
N LYS A 109 1.87 8.15 9.19
CA LYS A 109 2.73 8.78 10.20
C LYS A 109 2.35 10.22 10.55
N THR A 110 1.53 10.90 9.74
CA THR A 110 1.16 12.31 9.96
C THR A 110 0.39 12.51 11.27
N SER A 111 -0.31 11.47 11.72
CA SER A 111 -1.03 11.45 13.02
C SER A 111 -0.12 11.65 14.23
N LEU A 112 1.20 11.42 14.11
CA LEU A 112 2.16 11.73 15.17
C LEU A 112 2.13 13.21 15.57
N LEU A 113 1.68 14.09 14.67
CA LEU A 113 1.49 15.51 14.95
C LEU A 113 0.45 15.75 16.05
N LEU A 114 -0.50 14.82 16.27
CA LEU A 114 -1.44 14.92 17.39
C LEU A 114 -0.71 14.99 18.75
N LYS A 115 0.38 14.23 18.91
CA LYS A 115 1.22 14.28 20.11
C LYS A 115 2.24 15.42 20.06
N SER A 116 2.99 15.52 18.95
CA SER A 116 4.16 16.40 18.87
C SER A 116 3.82 17.88 18.67
N LEU A 117 2.76 18.19 17.92
CA LEU A 117 2.34 19.57 17.60
C LEU A 117 1.10 19.99 18.40
N PHE A 118 0.13 19.10 18.58
CA PHE A 118 -1.17 19.44 19.19
C PHE A 118 -1.29 19.00 20.66
N GLY A 119 -0.24 18.42 21.23
CA GLY A 119 -0.13 18.18 22.67
C GLY A 119 -0.99 17.05 23.25
N LEU A 120 -1.55 16.16 22.42
CA LEU A 120 -2.37 15.02 22.90
C LEU A 120 -1.46 13.88 23.39
N LYS A 121 -0.72 14.12 24.48
CA LYS A 121 0.31 13.19 24.99
C LYS A 121 -0.27 11.89 25.57
N SER A 122 -1.49 11.92 26.12
CA SER A 122 -2.20 10.76 26.68
C SER A 122 -2.79 9.85 25.61
N LEU A 123 -3.05 10.34 24.39
CA LEU A 123 -3.61 9.55 23.30
C LEU A 123 -2.64 8.46 22.88
N ARG A 124 -3.04 7.20 22.94
CA ARG A 124 -2.23 6.07 22.44
C ARG A 124 -2.32 5.98 20.93
N LEU A 125 -1.18 6.00 20.23
CA LEU A 125 -1.13 5.88 18.78
C LEU A 125 -0.69 4.48 18.38
N VAL A 126 -1.57 3.76 17.69
CA VAL A 126 -1.33 2.42 17.15
C VAL A 126 -1.11 2.51 15.65
N HIS A 127 0.00 1.99 15.16
CA HIS A 127 0.35 2.03 13.73
C HIS A 127 0.15 0.68 13.06
N THR A 128 -0.80 0.59 12.14
CA THR A 128 -1.02 -0.65 11.37
C THR A 128 -0.05 -0.81 10.20
N ARG A 129 0.67 0.26 9.85
CA ARG A 129 1.44 0.36 8.60
C ARG A 129 0.53 0.20 7.36
N HIS A 130 1.09 0.36 6.18
CA HIS A 130 0.41 0.13 4.91
C HIS A 130 1.41 -0.48 3.92
N GLY A 131 1.33 -1.79 3.73
CA GLY A 131 2.24 -2.55 2.90
C GLY A 131 3.46 -3.12 3.63
N ALA A 132 4.03 -4.18 3.06
CA ALA A 132 5.21 -4.89 3.53
C ALA A 132 6.46 -4.55 2.70
N GLY A 133 6.54 -3.33 2.17
CA GLY A 133 7.63 -2.87 1.31
C GLY A 133 8.97 -2.78 2.03
N ASP A 134 10.05 -2.80 1.25
CA ASP A 134 11.43 -2.87 1.75
C ASP A 134 12.08 -1.50 1.97
N ARG A 135 11.50 -0.44 1.45
CA ARG A 135 12.14 0.89 1.35
C ARG A 135 12.41 1.53 2.70
N ALA A 136 13.58 2.20 2.82
CA ALA A 136 14.05 2.90 4.01
C ALA A 136 13.04 3.87 4.62
N ILE A 137 12.20 4.53 3.81
CA ILE A 137 11.15 5.44 4.29
C ILE A 137 10.14 4.77 5.25
N GLY A 138 10.01 3.45 5.17
CA GLY A 138 9.20 2.66 6.11
C GLY A 138 9.87 2.45 7.46
N PHE A 139 11.17 2.73 7.59
CA PHE A 139 12.03 2.41 8.72
C PHE A 139 12.77 3.64 9.26
N ASP A 140 12.17 4.81 9.16
CA ASP A 140 12.70 6.06 9.70
C ASP A 140 12.37 6.25 11.20
N LYS A 141 12.99 7.24 11.83
CA LYS A 141 12.80 7.56 13.26
C LYS A 141 11.35 7.83 13.66
N ALA A 142 10.48 8.21 12.72
CA ALA A 142 9.06 8.42 13.00
C ALA A 142 8.35 7.09 13.30
N SER A 143 8.78 5.99 12.69
CA SER A 143 8.21 4.64 12.93
C SER A 143 8.34 4.20 14.39
N GLY A 144 9.41 4.58 15.10
CA GLY A 144 9.62 4.26 16.52
C GLY A 144 8.84 5.14 17.51
N LYS A 145 8.09 6.15 17.05
CA LYS A 145 7.36 7.08 17.94
C LYS A 145 5.94 6.62 18.29
N PHE A 146 5.45 5.58 17.67
CA PHE A 146 4.15 5.00 18.00
C PHE A 146 4.21 4.25 19.32
N ASP A 147 3.07 4.13 19.99
CA ASP A 147 2.96 3.39 21.24
C ASP A 147 2.89 1.89 20.99
N LEU A 148 2.17 1.48 19.94
CA LEU A 148 2.10 0.10 19.44
C LEU A 148 2.26 0.09 17.91
N VAL A 149 3.06 -0.83 17.37
CA VAL A 149 3.19 -1.06 15.93
C VAL A 149 2.76 -2.48 15.59
N LEU A 150 1.78 -2.62 14.69
CA LEU A 150 1.31 -3.90 14.19
C LEU A 150 2.14 -4.28 12.95
N LEU A 151 2.76 -5.44 12.98
CA LEU A 151 3.72 -5.89 11.99
C LEU A 151 3.13 -7.00 11.14
N SER A 152 3.40 -6.96 9.84
CA SER A 152 2.92 -7.99 8.91
C SER A 152 3.65 -9.33 9.07
N GLY A 153 4.90 -9.31 9.48
CA GLY A 153 5.75 -10.49 9.62
C GLY A 153 7.12 -10.15 10.18
N GLU A 154 7.96 -11.17 10.27
CA GLU A 154 9.29 -11.10 10.84
C GLU A 154 10.21 -10.11 10.11
N LYS A 155 10.10 -10.02 8.78
CA LYS A 155 10.86 -9.08 7.97
C LYS A 155 10.78 -7.63 8.50
N ILE A 156 9.57 -7.20 8.81
CA ILE A 156 9.36 -5.82 9.31
C ILE A 156 9.89 -5.68 10.73
N ARG A 157 9.71 -6.70 11.58
CA ARG A 157 10.28 -6.74 12.94
C ARG A 157 11.80 -6.58 12.88
N ASP A 158 12.47 -7.42 12.10
CA ASP A 158 13.93 -7.44 12.03
C ASP A 158 14.50 -6.13 11.49
N ARG A 159 13.88 -5.55 10.46
CA ARG A 159 14.26 -4.24 9.92
C ARG A 159 14.08 -3.10 10.93
N LEU A 160 13.01 -3.10 11.72
CA LEU A 160 12.80 -2.10 12.78
C LEU A 160 13.76 -2.32 13.96
N ALA A 161 14.07 -3.58 14.31
CA ALA A 161 15.04 -3.91 15.34
C ALA A 161 16.45 -3.47 14.95
N GLN A 162 16.89 -3.75 13.72
CA GLN A 162 18.20 -3.30 13.19
C GLN A 162 18.33 -1.77 13.17
N ALA A 163 17.20 -1.05 13.01
CA ALA A 163 17.16 0.41 13.06
C ALA A 163 16.97 0.97 14.49
N GLU A 164 16.95 0.12 15.52
CA GLU A 164 16.71 0.49 16.93
C GLU A 164 15.37 1.23 17.13
N LEU A 165 14.33 0.86 16.37
CA LEU A 165 13.02 1.52 16.38
C LEU A 165 11.94 0.71 17.08
N LEU A 166 12.22 -0.53 17.50
CA LEU A 166 11.29 -1.37 18.24
C LEU A 166 11.36 -1.09 19.74
N LYS A 167 10.19 -0.96 20.36
CA LYS A 167 10.03 -1.03 21.82
C LYS A 167 9.67 -2.45 22.20
N GLU A 168 10.18 -2.95 23.32
CA GLU A 168 9.96 -4.32 23.79
C GLU A 168 8.47 -4.68 23.86
N ASP A 169 7.65 -3.88 24.52
CA ASP A 169 6.20 -4.07 24.65
C ASP A 169 5.37 -3.26 23.63
N GLY A 170 6.01 -2.62 22.64
CA GLY A 170 5.39 -1.69 21.72
C GLY A 170 5.20 -2.25 20.30
N HIS A 171 5.20 -3.57 20.11
CA HIS A 171 4.94 -4.18 18.82
C HIS A 171 4.25 -5.55 18.94
N ALA A 172 3.59 -5.96 17.84
CA ALA A 172 3.00 -7.31 17.71
C ALA A 172 3.04 -7.74 16.23
N ILE A 173 3.43 -8.99 15.98
CA ILE A 173 3.30 -9.61 14.65
C ILE A 173 1.88 -10.15 14.54
N VAL A 174 1.11 -9.58 13.61
CA VAL A 174 -0.33 -9.85 13.46
C VAL A 174 -0.72 -10.36 12.07
N GLY A 175 0.22 -10.38 11.13
CA GLY A 175 -0.08 -10.67 9.74
C GLY A 175 -0.54 -9.43 8.96
N TYR A 176 -1.33 -9.63 7.91
CA TYR A 176 -1.67 -8.58 6.96
C TYR A 176 -3.20 -8.46 6.76
N PRO A 177 -3.88 -7.58 7.52
CA PRO A 177 -5.34 -7.48 7.53
C PRO A 177 -6.00 -7.27 6.16
N LYS A 178 -5.27 -6.72 5.18
CA LYS A 178 -5.75 -6.58 3.81
C LYS A 178 -6.09 -7.93 3.15
N PHE A 179 -5.37 -9.00 3.52
CA PHE A 179 -5.62 -10.34 2.98
C PHE A 179 -6.87 -11.03 3.56
N ASP A 180 -7.42 -10.50 4.65
CA ASP A 180 -8.67 -11.01 5.23
C ASP A 180 -9.91 -10.48 4.48
N LEU A 181 -9.73 -9.45 3.65
CA LEU A 181 -10.81 -8.97 2.79
C LEU A 181 -11.19 -10.06 1.79
N PRO A 182 -12.49 -10.31 1.59
CA PRO A 182 -12.90 -11.28 0.58
C PRO A 182 -12.37 -10.83 -0.77
N PRO A 183 -11.93 -11.79 -1.61
CA PRO A 183 -11.60 -11.47 -2.97
C PRO A 183 -12.81 -10.81 -3.63
N ARG A 184 -12.57 -9.82 -4.46
CA ARG A 184 -13.65 -9.24 -5.26
C ARG A 184 -14.33 -10.38 -5.99
N SER A 185 -15.66 -10.48 -5.89
CA SER A 185 -16.42 -11.44 -6.69
C SER A 185 -15.92 -11.36 -8.12
N ALA A 186 -15.67 -12.52 -8.74
CA ALA A 186 -15.15 -12.58 -10.09
C ALA A 186 -15.91 -11.61 -10.99
N GLY A 187 -15.28 -10.47 -11.26
CA GLY A 187 -15.82 -9.46 -12.16
C GLY A 187 -15.90 -10.02 -13.58
N PRO A 188 -16.45 -9.26 -14.52
CA PRO A 188 -16.41 -9.66 -15.91
C PRO A 188 -14.95 -9.94 -16.31
N ARG A 189 -14.78 -10.92 -17.20
CA ARG A 189 -13.46 -11.26 -17.77
C ARG A 189 -12.79 -9.97 -18.24
N LEU A 190 -11.54 -9.73 -17.78
CA LEU A 190 -10.80 -8.49 -18.08
C LEU A 190 -10.46 -8.36 -19.58
N PHE A 191 -10.29 -9.50 -20.26
CA PHE A 191 -9.89 -9.57 -21.66
C PHE A 191 -10.75 -10.56 -22.43
N PRO A 192 -11.04 -10.33 -23.72
CA PRO A 192 -11.86 -11.22 -24.54
C PRO A 192 -11.14 -12.53 -24.86
N LYS A 193 -9.79 -12.51 -24.95
CA LYS A 193 -8.99 -13.69 -25.30
C LYS A 193 -8.21 -14.19 -24.08
N ASP A 194 -8.03 -15.51 -24.03
CA ASP A 194 -7.26 -16.20 -23.00
C ASP A 194 -5.79 -16.23 -23.40
N ARG A 195 -4.99 -15.39 -22.76
CA ARG A 195 -3.57 -15.20 -23.01
C ARG A 195 -2.88 -14.99 -21.66
N PRO A 196 -1.58 -15.31 -21.50
CA PRO A 196 -0.85 -14.94 -20.30
C PRO A 196 -1.01 -13.45 -20.02
N THR A 197 -1.47 -13.10 -18.83
CA THR A 197 -1.76 -11.72 -18.43
C THR A 197 -0.57 -11.16 -17.66
N VAL A 198 -0.05 -10.06 -18.15
CA VAL A 198 1.05 -9.31 -17.53
C VAL A 198 0.49 -8.10 -16.80
N VAL A 199 0.88 -7.88 -15.56
CA VAL A 199 0.66 -6.60 -14.87
C VAL A 199 1.95 -5.78 -14.86
N TYR A 200 1.89 -4.54 -15.38
CA TYR A 200 2.99 -3.58 -15.27
C TYR A 200 2.65 -2.51 -14.23
N ASN A 201 3.40 -2.50 -13.12
CA ASN A 201 3.14 -1.66 -11.95
C ASN A 201 4.35 -0.77 -11.57
N PRO A 202 4.62 0.31 -12.32
CA PRO A 202 5.72 1.22 -12.02
C PRO A 202 5.45 2.12 -10.81
N HIS A 203 6.51 2.41 -10.04
CA HIS A 203 6.50 3.28 -8.86
C HIS A 203 6.38 4.78 -9.24
N PRO A 204 5.83 5.66 -8.39
CA PRO A 204 5.66 7.08 -8.72
C PRO A 204 6.93 7.91 -8.63
N SER A 205 7.95 7.48 -7.86
CA SER A 205 9.17 8.28 -7.64
C SER A 205 10.10 8.24 -8.84
N PRO A 206 10.51 9.39 -9.42
CA PRO A 206 11.40 9.42 -10.57
C PRO A 206 12.76 8.74 -10.35
N ALA A 207 13.23 8.71 -9.11
CA ALA A 207 14.49 8.05 -8.77
C ALA A 207 14.42 6.51 -8.81
N LEU A 208 13.20 5.94 -8.72
CA LEU A 208 12.98 4.49 -8.55
C LEU A 208 12.17 3.89 -9.68
N SER A 209 11.41 4.73 -10.38
CA SER A 209 10.44 4.29 -11.38
C SER A 209 11.10 3.93 -12.72
N SER A 210 10.69 2.81 -13.25
CA SER A 210 10.96 2.40 -14.63
C SER A 210 10.19 3.22 -15.66
N TRP A 211 9.06 3.84 -15.27
CA TRP A 211 8.17 4.57 -16.16
C TRP A 211 8.89 5.64 -16.97
N TYR A 212 9.71 6.47 -16.32
CA TYR A 212 10.36 7.61 -16.95
C TYR A 212 11.43 7.25 -17.99
N ALA A 213 11.98 6.03 -17.91
CA ALA A 213 13.02 5.57 -18.83
C ALA A 213 12.50 4.58 -19.88
N MET A 214 11.55 3.72 -19.50
CA MET A 214 11.12 2.58 -20.34
C MET A 214 9.60 2.52 -20.53
N GLY A 215 8.80 3.20 -19.71
CA GLY A 215 7.34 3.02 -19.68
C GLY A 215 6.65 3.13 -21.04
N PRO A 216 6.81 4.22 -21.81
CA PRO A 216 6.23 4.32 -23.14
C PRO A 216 6.68 3.20 -24.08
N GLN A 217 7.96 2.85 -24.07
CA GLN A 217 8.51 1.77 -24.91
C GLN A 217 7.90 0.40 -24.56
N ILE A 218 7.64 0.14 -23.28
CA ILE A 218 6.97 -1.08 -22.82
C ILE A 218 5.54 -1.12 -23.35
N LEU A 219 4.78 -0.03 -23.22
CA LEU A 219 3.42 0.03 -23.74
C LEU A 219 3.40 -0.15 -25.27
N ASP A 220 4.30 0.50 -25.99
CA ASP A 220 4.43 0.38 -27.46
C ASP A 220 4.81 -1.05 -27.89
N TRP A 221 5.62 -1.74 -27.07
CA TRP A 221 5.99 -3.13 -27.32
C TRP A 221 4.77 -4.05 -27.18
N PHE A 222 4.02 -3.92 -26.07
CA PHE A 222 2.80 -4.70 -25.87
C PHE A 222 1.70 -4.38 -26.89
N ALA A 223 1.60 -3.13 -27.37
CA ALA A 223 0.66 -2.77 -28.42
C ALA A 223 0.90 -3.51 -29.73
N LYS A 224 2.16 -3.90 -30.01
CA LYS A 224 2.58 -4.63 -31.20
C LYS A 224 2.62 -6.16 -30.99
N ASP A 225 2.72 -6.61 -29.73
CA ASP A 225 2.85 -8.03 -29.38
C ASP A 225 1.60 -8.52 -28.67
N ASP A 226 0.71 -9.15 -29.39
CA ASP A 226 -0.58 -9.63 -28.91
C ASP A 226 -0.52 -11.04 -28.31
N ARG A 227 0.66 -11.61 -28.05
CA ARG A 227 0.84 -12.89 -27.35
C ARG A 227 0.44 -12.81 -25.89
N TYR A 228 0.42 -11.61 -25.30
CA TYR A 228 0.09 -11.35 -23.92
C TYR A 228 -1.11 -10.41 -23.79
N ASN A 229 -1.85 -10.53 -22.71
CA ASN A 229 -2.70 -9.44 -22.22
C ASN A 229 -1.86 -8.55 -21.31
N LEU A 230 -2.01 -7.22 -21.41
CA LEU A 230 -1.35 -6.26 -20.53
C LEU A 230 -2.36 -5.54 -19.65
N ILE A 231 -2.14 -5.56 -18.34
CA ILE A 231 -2.73 -4.63 -17.38
C ILE A 231 -1.65 -3.60 -17.02
N PHE A 232 -1.79 -2.39 -17.52
CA PHE A 232 -0.98 -1.27 -17.06
C PHE A 232 -1.66 -0.62 -15.85
N ALA A 233 -1.18 -0.96 -14.66
CA ALA A 233 -1.71 -0.47 -13.39
C ALA A 233 -0.58 0.18 -12.56
N PRO A 234 -0.15 1.40 -12.91
CA PRO A 234 0.90 2.10 -12.19
C PRO A 234 0.44 2.45 -10.78
N HIS A 235 1.39 2.73 -9.90
CA HIS A 235 1.05 3.29 -8.59
C HIS A 235 0.18 4.55 -8.78
N ILE A 236 -0.94 4.62 -8.06
CA ILE A 236 -1.99 5.65 -8.23
C ILE A 236 -1.51 7.10 -8.13
N MET A 237 -0.32 7.33 -7.57
CA MET A 237 0.29 8.65 -7.46
C MET A 237 1.12 9.04 -8.69
N LEU A 238 1.42 8.11 -9.62
CA LEU A 238 2.35 8.36 -10.72
C LEU A 238 1.90 9.53 -11.61
N PHE A 239 0.63 9.57 -11.98
CA PHE A 239 0.09 10.60 -12.89
C PHE A 239 -0.69 11.72 -12.19
N LYS A 240 -0.71 11.75 -10.85
CA LYS A 240 -1.39 12.84 -10.12
C LYS A 240 -0.72 14.21 -10.25
N LYS A 241 0.56 14.24 -10.60
CA LYS A 241 1.32 15.48 -10.82
C LYS A 241 2.05 15.39 -12.15
N ARG A 242 2.04 16.49 -12.93
CA ARG A 242 2.79 16.57 -14.20
C ARG A 242 4.30 16.56 -13.99
N LEU A 243 4.76 17.24 -12.93
CA LEU A 243 6.16 17.24 -12.52
C LEU A 243 6.27 16.63 -11.13
N THR A 244 7.13 15.65 -11.00
CA THR A 244 7.44 15.01 -9.72
C THR A 244 8.95 15.06 -9.49
N ALA A 245 9.34 15.33 -8.25
CA ALA A 245 10.74 15.33 -7.83
C ALA A 245 10.96 14.29 -6.72
N SER A 246 12.09 13.61 -6.77
CA SER A 246 12.65 12.84 -5.66
C SER A 246 13.79 13.64 -5.06
N LEU A 247 13.93 13.66 -3.74
CA LEU A 247 14.99 14.42 -3.05
C LEU A 247 16.22 13.57 -2.74
N SER A 248 16.04 12.27 -2.54
CA SER A 248 17.13 11.36 -2.22
C SER A 248 16.89 9.98 -2.85
N PRO A 249 17.65 9.63 -3.89
CA PRO A 249 18.49 10.52 -4.70
C PRO A 249 17.65 11.56 -5.44
N PHE A 250 18.30 12.69 -5.78
CA PHE A 250 17.61 13.74 -6.55
C PHE A 250 17.30 13.25 -7.95
N ALA A 251 16.05 13.36 -8.35
CA ALA A 251 15.59 13.09 -9.70
C ALA A 251 14.31 13.86 -10.00
N LEU A 252 14.18 14.31 -11.25
CA LEU A 252 12.98 14.95 -11.78
C LEU A 252 12.32 14.02 -12.79
N GLY A 253 11.01 13.98 -12.79
CA GLY A 253 10.20 13.24 -13.75
C GLY A 253 9.03 14.04 -14.26
N TRP A 254 8.86 14.05 -15.58
CA TRP A 254 7.70 14.59 -16.25
C TRP A 254 6.71 13.46 -16.52
N ASN A 255 5.50 13.57 -15.96
CA ASN A 255 4.45 12.57 -16.11
C ASN A 255 3.52 13.01 -17.24
N TYR A 256 3.81 12.52 -18.43
CA TYR A 256 2.80 12.44 -19.48
C TYR A 256 2.13 11.08 -19.32
N GLY A 257 0.87 11.06 -18.87
CA GLY A 257 0.11 9.83 -18.80
C GLY A 257 0.01 9.16 -20.17
N PRO A 258 -0.20 7.83 -20.23
CA PRO A 258 -0.50 7.19 -21.50
C PRO A 258 -1.74 7.86 -22.08
N ARG A 259 -1.76 8.08 -23.37
CA ARG A 259 -2.95 8.54 -24.08
C ARG A 259 -3.85 7.33 -24.28
N PRO A 260 -5.07 7.29 -23.70
CA PRO A 260 -5.94 6.11 -23.81
C PRO A 260 -6.17 5.69 -25.26
N ASP A 261 -6.37 6.66 -26.16
CA ASP A 261 -6.57 6.49 -27.57
C ASP A 261 -5.42 5.84 -28.34
N HIS A 262 -4.18 5.84 -27.80
CA HIS A 262 -3.02 5.16 -28.40
C HIS A 262 -2.95 3.68 -28.07
N TYR A 263 -3.70 3.22 -27.03
CA TYR A 263 -3.61 1.86 -26.50
C TYR A 263 -4.98 1.19 -26.41
N GLU A 264 -5.91 1.57 -27.29
CA GLU A 264 -7.22 0.93 -27.46
C GLU A 264 -7.07 -0.41 -28.20
N HIS A 265 -6.48 -1.39 -27.51
CA HIS A 265 -6.35 -2.76 -27.97
C HIS A 265 -7.16 -3.70 -27.05
N ASP A 266 -7.75 -4.72 -27.64
CA ASP A 266 -8.56 -5.72 -26.88
C ASP A 266 -7.74 -6.52 -25.85
N HIS A 267 -6.40 -6.51 -25.97
CA HIS A 267 -5.46 -7.14 -25.08
C HIS A 267 -4.72 -6.17 -24.14
N MET A 268 -5.09 -4.89 -24.10
CA MET A 268 -4.48 -3.89 -23.21
C MET A 268 -5.53 -3.20 -22.35
N LEU A 269 -5.33 -3.22 -21.05
CA LEU A 269 -6.12 -2.49 -20.05
C LEU A 269 -5.23 -1.42 -19.41
N ILE A 270 -5.56 -0.16 -19.64
CA ILE A 270 -4.85 0.99 -19.06
C ILE A 270 -5.67 1.53 -17.88
N ASP A 271 -5.20 1.31 -16.65
CA ASP A 271 -5.85 1.80 -15.44
C ASP A 271 -4.88 2.60 -14.57
N THR A 272 -5.06 3.91 -14.53
CA THR A 272 -4.18 4.83 -13.79
C THR A 272 -4.66 5.17 -12.38
N GLY A 273 -5.67 4.46 -11.85
CA GLY A 273 -6.08 4.72 -10.47
C GLY A 273 -7.50 4.34 -10.06
N SER A 274 -8.12 3.34 -10.66
CA SER A 274 -9.38 2.79 -10.16
C SER A 274 -9.20 2.00 -8.86
N ALA A 275 -10.31 1.57 -8.26
CA ALA A 275 -10.29 0.71 -7.09
C ALA A 275 -9.61 -0.65 -7.36
N ALA A 276 -9.70 -1.17 -8.59
CA ALA A 276 -9.09 -2.45 -8.99
C ALA A 276 -7.55 -2.44 -8.90
N SER A 277 -6.93 -1.26 -9.05
CA SER A 277 -5.48 -1.09 -8.83
C SER A 277 -5.06 -1.10 -7.35
N LEU A 278 -6.03 -1.08 -6.42
CA LEU A 278 -5.79 -1.03 -4.97
C LEU A 278 -6.19 -2.31 -4.24
N ASP A 279 -7.17 -3.04 -4.74
CA ASP A 279 -7.83 -4.16 -4.03
C ASP A 279 -7.35 -5.55 -4.46
N MET A 280 -6.17 -5.65 -5.03
CA MET A 280 -5.51 -6.86 -5.55
C MET A 280 -6.16 -7.48 -6.81
N THR A 281 -7.22 -6.89 -7.36
CA THR A 281 -7.89 -7.42 -8.57
C THR A 281 -6.88 -7.70 -9.69
N TYR A 282 -5.95 -6.79 -9.93
CA TYR A 282 -4.97 -6.94 -11.01
C TYR A 282 -3.82 -7.86 -10.65
N THR A 283 -3.33 -7.80 -9.42
CA THR A 283 -2.28 -8.73 -8.96
C THR A 283 -2.79 -10.16 -8.87
N ASP A 284 -4.07 -10.38 -8.59
CA ASP A 284 -4.66 -11.72 -8.58
C ASP A 284 -4.95 -12.25 -9.99
N ALA A 285 -5.33 -11.37 -10.93
CA ALA A 285 -5.65 -11.74 -12.31
C ALA A 285 -4.41 -11.98 -13.19
N ALA A 286 -3.27 -11.39 -12.85
CA ALA A 286 -2.07 -11.49 -13.68
C ALA A 286 -1.29 -12.80 -13.46
N ASP A 287 -0.68 -13.30 -14.53
CA ASP A 287 0.23 -14.46 -14.52
C ASP A 287 1.69 -14.03 -14.36
N ILE A 288 2.04 -12.82 -14.80
CA ILE A 288 3.39 -12.27 -14.80
C ILE A 288 3.37 -10.87 -14.21
N TYR A 289 4.33 -10.56 -13.34
CA TYR A 289 4.54 -9.23 -12.78
C TYR A 289 5.73 -8.53 -13.44
N ILE A 290 5.52 -7.31 -13.91
CA ILE A 290 6.58 -6.38 -14.29
C ILE A 290 6.49 -5.16 -13.38
N GLY A 291 7.61 -4.77 -12.76
CA GLY A 291 7.63 -3.60 -11.88
C GLY A 291 9.03 -3.16 -11.51
N ASP A 292 9.10 -2.28 -10.54
CA ASP A 292 10.36 -1.74 -10.05
C ASP A 292 10.41 -1.73 -8.49
N ALA A 293 10.03 -0.65 -7.82
CA ALA A 293 10.15 -0.50 -6.37
C ALA A 293 8.80 -0.58 -5.62
N SER A 294 7.77 -1.13 -6.25
CA SER A 294 6.43 -1.23 -5.66
C SER A 294 6.32 -2.40 -4.69
N SER A 295 5.71 -2.14 -3.51
CA SER A 295 5.40 -3.20 -2.53
C SER A 295 4.27 -4.15 -2.97
N GLN A 296 3.55 -3.84 -4.04
CA GLN A 296 2.49 -4.73 -4.57
C GLN A 296 3.03 -6.08 -5.06
N VAL A 297 4.32 -6.17 -5.36
CA VAL A 297 4.94 -7.46 -5.68
C VAL A 297 4.76 -8.48 -4.56
N TYR A 298 4.76 -8.06 -3.29
CA TYR A 298 4.51 -8.96 -2.18
C TYR A 298 3.07 -9.50 -2.14
N GLU A 299 2.10 -8.72 -2.60
CA GLU A 299 0.73 -9.20 -2.80
C GLU A 299 0.65 -10.17 -3.99
N PHE A 300 1.41 -9.91 -5.05
CA PHE A 300 1.48 -10.76 -6.23
C PHE A 300 2.10 -12.14 -5.93
N ILE A 301 3.22 -12.21 -5.21
CA ILE A 301 3.91 -13.47 -4.87
C ILE A 301 3.21 -14.27 -3.76
N ARG A 302 2.01 -13.88 -3.31
CA ARG A 302 1.14 -14.73 -2.48
C ARG A 302 0.91 -16.10 -3.13
N ARG A 303 0.91 -16.15 -4.44
CA ARG A 303 1.05 -17.34 -5.26
C ARG A 303 2.34 -17.19 -6.06
N PRO A 304 3.32 -18.09 -5.94
CA PRO A 304 4.57 -18.00 -6.69
C PRO A 304 4.32 -17.93 -8.19
N ARG A 305 4.76 -16.84 -8.81
CA ARG A 305 4.59 -16.56 -10.25
C ARG A 305 5.75 -15.72 -10.76
N PRO A 306 6.04 -15.74 -12.08
CA PRO A 306 7.13 -14.97 -12.67
C PRO A 306 7.09 -13.48 -12.34
N CYS A 307 8.22 -12.96 -11.87
CA CYS A 307 8.43 -11.54 -11.66
C CYS A 307 9.63 -11.05 -12.47
N ILE A 308 9.49 -9.90 -13.12
CA ILE A 308 10.55 -9.21 -13.86
C ILE A 308 10.68 -7.80 -13.28
N PHE A 309 11.87 -7.44 -12.81
CA PHE A 309 12.14 -6.14 -12.21
C PHE A 309 12.96 -5.27 -13.16
N LEU A 310 12.49 -4.06 -13.39
CA LEU A 310 13.09 -3.11 -14.32
C LEU A 310 14.08 -2.21 -13.58
N ASN A 311 15.36 -2.27 -13.99
CA ASN A 311 16.45 -1.49 -13.45
C ASN A 311 17.15 -0.61 -14.51
N PRO A 312 16.44 0.28 -15.23
CA PRO A 312 17.04 1.11 -16.29
C PRO A 312 18.10 2.07 -15.77
N ARG A 313 18.16 2.27 -14.46
CA ARG A 313 19.13 3.15 -13.78
C ARG A 313 20.36 2.41 -13.29
N ARG A 314 20.44 1.10 -13.46
CA ARG A 314 21.56 0.24 -13.02
C ARG A 314 21.88 0.42 -11.55
N ILE A 315 20.81 0.47 -10.72
CA ILE A 315 20.96 0.55 -9.26
C ILE A 315 21.68 -0.70 -8.77
N ALA A 316 22.70 -0.51 -7.94
CA ALA A 316 23.38 -1.61 -7.23
C ALA A 316 22.44 -2.15 -6.14
N TRP A 317 21.65 -3.17 -6.47
CA TRP A 317 20.59 -3.69 -5.64
C TRP A 317 20.98 -4.93 -4.83
N GLN A 318 22.00 -5.68 -5.28
CA GLN A 318 22.46 -6.88 -4.60
C GLN A 318 22.95 -6.54 -3.20
N GLY A 319 22.41 -7.22 -2.19
CA GLY A 319 22.72 -6.94 -0.78
C GLY A 319 22.06 -5.69 -0.22
N ASN A 320 21.38 -4.87 -1.03
CA ASN A 320 20.64 -3.70 -0.57
C ASN A 320 19.25 -4.10 -0.04
N PRO A 321 18.97 -3.94 1.28
CA PRO A 321 17.70 -4.34 1.87
C PRO A 321 16.50 -3.56 1.31
N ASP A 322 16.71 -2.39 0.71
CA ASP A 322 15.62 -1.58 0.13
C ASP A 322 15.10 -2.13 -1.21
N PHE A 323 15.85 -3.07 -1.81
CA PHE A 323 15.52 -3.78 -3.04
C PHE A 323 15.43 -5.30 -2.83
N ALA A 324 15.21 -5.76 -1.60
CA ALA A 324 15.15 -7.20 -1.32
C ALA A 324 14.09 -7.93 -2.14
N HIS A 325 12.98 -7.27 -2.51
CA HIS A 325 11.93 -7.83 -3.37
C HIS A 325 12.42 -8.21 -4.78
N TRP A 326 13.50 -7.61 -5.29
CA TRP A 326 14.05 -7.98 -6.59
C TRP A 326 14.63 -9.40 -6.63
N ARG A 327 14.87 -9.99 -5.47
CA ARG A 327 15.26 -11.40 -5.33
C ARG A 327 14.12 -12.37 -5.72
N ALA A 328 12.88 -11.89 -5.79
CA ALA A 328 11.71 -12.67 -6.18
C ALA A 328 11.64 -12.94 -7.70
N GLY A 329 12.53 -12.36 -8.51
CA GLY A 329 12.45 -12.51 -9.95
C GLY A 329 13.75 -12.19 -10.69
N THR A 330 13.61 -11.96 -11.98
CA THR A 330 14.72 -11.57 -12.88
C THR A 330 14.80 -10.05 -12.93
N VAL A 331 16.01 -9.49 -12.83
CA VAL A 331 16.26 -8.05 -12.98
C VAL A 331 16.79 -7.78 -14.37
N VAL A 332 16.19 -6.83 -15.09
CA VAL A 332 16.54 -6.44 -16.46
C VAL A 332 16.75 -4.93 -16.56
N GLU A 333 17.62 -4.49 -17.45
CA GLU A 333 18.02 -3.09 -17.59
C GLU A 333 17.58 -2.47 -18.92
N THR A 334 17.27 -3.30 -19.92
CA THR A 334 16.93 -2.88 -21.29
C THR A 334 15.64 -3.53 -21.80
N MET A 335 15.09 -3.00 -22.91
CA MET A 335 13.93 -3.60 -23.58
C MET A 335 14.22 -4.98 -24.16
N ASP A 336 15.43 -5.19 -24.69
CA ASP A 336 15.83 -6.49 -25.25
C ASP A 336 15.92 -7.55 -24.17
N GLU A 337 16.47 -7.21 -22.99
CA GLU A 337 16.48 -8.10 -21.83
C GLU A 337 15.07 -8.38 -21.31
N LEU A 338 14.16 -7.38 -21.33
CA LEU A 338 12.76 -7.58 -20.96
C LEU A 338 12.07 -8.56 -21.92
N ALA A 339 12.24 -8.39 -23.21
CA ALA A 339 11.68 -9.29 -24.24
C ALA A 339 12.22 -10.73 -24.10
N ALA A 340 13.53 -10.87 -23.84
CA ALA A 340 14.16 -12.17 -23.58
C ALA A 340 13.62 -12.82 -22.29
N ALA A 341 13.48 -12.05 -21.19
CA ALA A 341 12.93 -12.54 -19.94
C ALA A 341 11.47 -13.00 -20.08
N LEU A 342 10.65 -12.30 -20.84
CA LEU A 342 9.27 -12.70 -21.12
C LEU A 342 9.20 -14.02 -21.91
N ALA A 343 10.12 -14.26 -22.84
CA ALA A 343 10.20 -15.52 -23.59
C ALA A 343 10.62 -16.70 -22.70
N GLU A 344 11.41 -16.46 -21.64
CA GLU A 344 11.94 -17.46 -20.71
C GLU A 344 11.04 -17.69 -19.47
N VAL A 345 9.88 -17.04 -19.39
CA VAL A 345 8.97 -17.07 -18.23
C VAL A 345 8.67 -18.49 -17.73
N PRO A 346 8.37 -19.51 -18.56
CA PRO A 346 8.08 -20.87 -18.07
C PRO A 346 9.24 -21.47 -17.26
N ARG A 347 10.48 -21.20 -17.67
CA ARG A 347 11.70 -21.69 -17.01
C ARG A 347 12.00 -20.90 -15.73
N LEU A 348 11.82 -19.58 -15.77
CA LEU A 348 12.09 -18.68 -14.64
C LEU A 348 11.14 -18.93 -13.47
N SER A 349 9.89 -19.27 -13.74
CA SER A 349 8.88 -19.56 -12.71
C SER A 349 9.33 -20.69 -11.77
N ALA A 350 9.76 -21.82 -12.32
CA ALA A 350 10.20 -22.97 -11.51
C ALA A 350 11.40 -22.64 -10.63
N ALA A 351 12.39 -21.89 -11.17
CA ALA A 351 13.61 -21.53 -10.44
C ALA A 351 13.39 -20.55 -9.27
N MET A 352 12.28 -19.81 -9.25
CA MET A 352 12.01 -18.77 -8.26
C MET A 352 10.97 -19.18 -7.20
N HIS A 353 10.31 -20.32 -7.38
CA HIS A 353 9.18 -20.76 -6.56
C HIS A 353 9.50 -20.77 -5.06
N ASP A 354 10.46 -21.56 -4.64
CA ASP A 354 10.80 -21.74 -3.22
C ASP A 354 11.25 -20.41 -2.58
N ARG A 355 12.04 -19.64 -3.34
CA ARG A 355 12.48 -18.31 -2.89
C ARG A 355 11.31 -17.35 -2.69
N GLN A 356 10.34 -17.34 -3.57
CA GLN A 356 9.16 -16.49 -3.44
C GLN A 356 8.31 -16.91 -2.23
N GLU A 357 8.15 -18.22 -2.00
CA GLU A 357 7.46 -18.72 -0.80
C GLU A 357 8.16 -18.29 0.48
N ASP A 358 9.49 -18.43 0.56
CA ASP A 358 10.26 -18.02 1.73
C ASP A 358 10.17 -16.50 1.96
N MET A 359 10.27 -15.71 0.89
CA MET A 359 10.12 -14.26 0.98
C MET A 359 8.70 -13.86 1.40
N PHE A 360 7.69 -14.58 0.95
CA PHE A 360 6.32 -14.33 1.34
C PHE A 360 6.10 -14.66 2.82
N ARG A 361 6.49 -15.85 3.28
CA ARG A 361 6.39 -16.27 4.68
C ARG A 361 7.14 -15.34 5.64
N TYR A 362 8.34 -14.89 5.25
CA TYR A 362 9.12 -13.92 6.04
C TYR A 362 8.45 -12.54 6.10
N SER A 363 7.72 -12.16 5.04
CA SER A 363 7.04 -10.85 4.96
C SER A 363 5.68 -10.83 5.64
N PHE A 364 4.97 -11.99 5.65
CA PHE A 364 3.61 -12.10 6.15
C PHE A 364 3.45 -13.34 7.04
N ASP A 365 3.20 -13.10 8.31
CA ASP A 365 2.85 -14.14 9.27
C ASP A 365 1.35 -14.46 9.14
N LEU A 366 0.99 -15.24 8.14
CA LEU A 366 -0.38 -15.70 7.94
C LEU A 366 -0.62 -16.99 8.70
N GLN A 367 -1.73 -17.05 9.42
CA GLN A 367 -2.16 -18.18 10.26
C GLN A 367 -3.62 -18.51 9.94
N GLU A 368 -4.15 -19.59 10.53
CA GLU A 368 -5.57 -19.93 10.42
C GLU A 368 -6.48 -18.83 10.96
N ARG A 369 -6.08 -18.19 12.06
CA ARG A 369 -6.77 -17.00 12.57
C ARG A 369 -6.50 -15.79 11.69
N PRO A 370 -7.54 -15.04 11.27
CA PRO A 370 -7.39 -13.84 10.48
C PRO A 370 -6.44 -12.81 11.08
N SER A 371 -5.69 -12.13 10.23
CA SER A 371 -4.76 -11.07 10.66
C SER A 371 -5.47 -9.91 11.36
N SER A 372 -6.66 -9.56 10.91
CA SER A 372 -7.50 -8.52 11.55
C SER A 372 -7.96 -8.92 12.97
N GLU A 373 -8.27 -10.19 13.19
CA GLU A 373 -8.63 -10.71 14.50
C GLU A 373 -7.44 -10.65 15.47
N ARG A 374 -6.25 -11.09 15.03
CA ARG A 374 -5.02 -11.03 15.82
C ARG A 374 -4.59 -9.58 16.10
N ALA A 375 -4.79 -8.69 15.15
CA ALA A 375 -4.52 -7.26 15.31
C ALA A 375 -5.45 -6.61 16.34
N ALA A 376 -6.74 -6.94 16.33
CA ALA A 376 -7.71 -6.47 17.32
C ALA A 376 -7.34 -6.95 18.73
N GLU A 377 -7.01 -8.22 18.88
CA GLU A 377 -6.55 -8.80 20.17
C GLU A 377 -5.28 -8.12 20.68
N ALA A 378 -4.30 -7.86 19.79
CA ALA A 378 -3.06 -7.17 20.16
C ALA A 378 -3.33 -5.74 20.67
N ILE A 379 -4.25 -5.01 20.03
CA ILE A 379 -4.67 -3.68 20.50
C ILE A 379 -5.34 -3.77 21.87
N LEU A 380 -6.32 -4.65 22.04
CA LEU A 380 -7.03 -4.83 23.31
C LEU A 380 -6.07 -5.22 24.45
N SER A 381 -5.18 -6.17 24.19
CA SER A 381 -4.15 -6.60 25.15
C SER A 381 -3.17 -5.49 25.52
N TYR A 382 -2.77 -4.68 24.55
CA TYR A 382 -1.92 -3.52 24.79
C TYR A 382 -2.65 -2.49 25.68
N MET A 383 -3.89 -2.16 25.36
CA MET A 383 -4.69 -1.18 26.11
C MET A 383 -5.00 -1.64 27.53
N ALA A 384 -5.17 -2.94 27.78
CA ALA A 384 -5.41 -3.48 29.10
C ALA A 384 -4.19 -3.40 30.05
N ARG A 385 -2.98 -3.25 29.50
CA ARG A 385 -1.73 -3.10 30.28
C ARG A 385 -1.39 -1.64 30.61
N GLN A 386 -2.11 -0.67 30.09
CA GLN A 386 -1.85 0.77 30.29
C GLN A 386 -2.70 1.38 31.39
#